data_36e6edc72a80ff42b72b46c1fb22d864
#
_entry.id   36e6edc72a80ff42b72b46c1fb22d864
#
_cell.length_a   1.000
_cell.length_b   1.000
_cell.length_c   1.000
_cell.angle_alpha   90.00
_cell.angle_beta   90.00
_cell.angle_gamma   90.00
#
_symmetry.space_group_name_H-M   'P 1'
#
loop_
_entity.id
_entity.type
_entity.pdbx_description
1 polymer ?
#
loop_
_entity_poly.entity_id
_entity_poly.type
_entity_poly.pdbx_seq_one_letter_code
_entity_poly.pdbx_strand_id
1 'polypeptide(L)'
;MGSALLDAWLNLKLYSFDVIDPFNFKNLNKKYSKNKVKIFNKTPTQSEIKKYDIIIFAIKPQVANKVIQQYKNFEFKKNSVIASIIAGKKILFFKRNIKNAIQLVRVMPNMPALINQGTSCLIGNKYFTKSNQKKINIIF
;
A
#
# COMPACT_ATOMS: atom_id res chain seq x y z
N MET A 1 11.61 2.61 4.32
CA MET A 1 11.05 1.52 3.49
C MET A 1 10.06 2.07 2.45
N GLY A 2 8.93 2.70 2.80
CA GLY A 2 7.91 3.11 1.82
C GLY A 2 8.40 4.03 0.70
N SER A 3 9.18 5.07 1.01
CA SER A 3 9.74 5.96 -0.02
C SER A 3 10.75 5.28 -0.94
N ALA A 4 11.53 4.34 -0.43
CA ALA A 4 12.46 3.58 -1.26
C ALA A 4 11.74 2.62 -2.22
N LEU A 5 10.67 1.97 -1.74
CA LEU A 5 9.79 1.19 -2.62
C LEU A 5 9.13 2.06 -3.67
N LEU A 6 8.67 3.27 -3.31
CA LEU A 6 8.10 4.20 -4.28
C LEU A 6 9.12 4.59 -5.36
N ASP A 7 10.37 4.87 -5.00
CA ASP A 7 11.41 5.17 -5.97
C ASP A 7 11.61 4.01 -6.97
N ALA A 8 11.60 2.76 -6.48
CA ALA A 8 11.68 1.57 -7.32
C ALA A 8 10.45 1.43 -8.24
N TRP A 9 9.25 1.61 -7.69
CA TRP A 9 8.00 1.47 -8.43
C TRP A 9 7.83 2.52 -9.54
N LEU A 10 8.32 3.74 -9.34
CA LEU A 10 8.29 4.79 -10.36
C LEU A 10 9.10 4.43 -11.60
N ASN A 11 10.15 3.63 -11.44
CA ASN A 11 10.97 3.14 -12.55
C ASN A 11 10.25 2.09 -13.41
N LEU A 12 9.24 1.40 -12.86
CA LEU A 12 8.48 0.38 -13.61
C LEU A 12 7.60 0.97 -14.70
N LYS A 13 7.19 2.25 -14.58
CA LYS A 13 6.31 2.97 -15.52
C LYS A 13 4.97 2.28 -15.83
N LEU A 14 4.58 1.26 -15.06
CA LEU A 14 3.39 0.44 -15.27
C LEU A 14 2.16 0.92 -14.50
N TYR A 15 2.37 1.73 -13.47
CA TYR A 15 1.33 2.18 -12.54
C TYR A 15 1.41 3.68 -12.29
N SER A 16 0.27 4.28 -11.97
CA SER A 16 0.20 5.61 -11.37
C SER A 16 0.12 5.45 -9.85
N PHE A 17 0.77 6.36 -9.13
CA PHE A 17 0.85 6.30 -7.68
C PHE A 17 0.29 7.57 -7.04
N ASP A 18 -0.54 7.35 -6.03
CA ASP A 18 -0.98 8.38 -5.10
C ASP A 18 -0.41 8.02 -3.72
N VAL A 19 0.18 8.98 -3.03
CA VAL A 19 0.83 8.77 -1.75
C VAL A 19 0.17 9.61 -0.67
N ILE A 20 -0.14 9.00 0.46
CA ILE A 20 -0.67 9.70 1.63
C ILE A 20 0.37 9.63 2.74
N ASP A 21 0.97 10.75 3.06
CA ASP A 21 1.88 10.90 4.20
C ASP A 21 1.73 12.29 4.83
N PRO A 22 0.87 12.45 5.84
CA PRO A 22 0.64 13.73 6.50
C PRO A 22 1.91 14.35 7.12
N PHE A 23 2.83 13.52 7.60
CA PHE A 23 4.03 13.99 8.29
C PHE A 23 5.12 14.48 7.33
N ASN A 24 5.28 13.78 6.20
CA ASN A 24 6.34 14.11 5.22
C ASN A 24 5.80 14.82 3.98
N PHE A 25 4.56 15.25 3.99
CA PHE A 25 3.87 15.84 2.85
C PHE A 25 4.72 16.87 2.08
N LYS A 26 5.27 17.87 2.77
CA LYS A 26 6.08 18.94 2.14
C LYS A 26 7.34 18.39 1.48
N ASN A 27 8.05 17.50 2.17
CA ASN A 27 9.30 16.92 1.67
C ASN A 27 9.05 16.00 0.46
N LEU A 28 7.99 15.18 0.52
CA LEU A 28 7.61 14.29 -0.59
C LEU A 28 7.15 15.07 -1.81
N ASN A 29 6.36 16.13 -1.64
CA ASN A 29 5.98 17.00 -2.75
C ASN A 29 7.20 17.63 -3.44
N LYS A 30 8.19 18.10 -2.67
CA LYS A 30 9.44 18.62 -3.21
C LYS A 30 10.23 17.53 -3.94
N LYS A 31 10.39 16.36 -3.32
CA LYS A 31 11.15 15.23 -3.88
C LYS A 31 10.56 14.74 -5.20
N TYR A 32 9.23 14.60 -5.27
CA TYR A 32 8.54 14.01 -6.42
C TYR A 32 7.86 15.04 -7.33
N SER A 33 8.20 16.33 -7.24
CA SER A 33 7.61 17.42 -8.02
C SER A 33 7.66 17.21 -9.53
N LYS A 34 8.68 16.51 -10.03
CA LYS A 34 8.87 16.18 -11.46
C LYS A 34 8.25 14.82 -11.86
N ASN A 35 7.71 14.08 -10.92
CA ASN A 35 7.14 12.76 -11.17
C ASN A 35 5.61 12.86 -11.25
N LYS A 36 4.98 11.94 -11.98
CA LYS A 36 3.50 11.83 -12.03
C LYS A 36 2.94 11.15 -10.78
N VAL A 37 3.31 11.66 -9.59
CA VAL A 37 2.87 11.18 -8.28
C VAL A 37 2.07 12.28 -7.61
N LYS A 38 0.87 11.95 -7.14
CA LYS A 38 0.08 12.87 -6.31
C LYS A 38 0.35 12.57 -4.84
N ILE A 39 0.71 13.59 -4.09
CA ILE A 39 0.97 13.47 -2.65
C ILE A 39 -0.18 14.14 -1.89
N PHE A 40 -0.67 13.47 -0.86
CA PHE A 40 -1.79 13.94 -0.04
C PHE A 40 -1.37 13.99 1.44
N ASN A 41 -1.93 14.96 2.16
CA ASN A 41 -1.68 15.14 3.60
C ASN A 41 -2.86 14.64 4.47
N LYS A 42 -3.87 14.05 3.87
CA LYS A 42 -5.06 13.55 4.56
C LYS A 42 -5.57 12.26 3.93
N THR A 43 -6.35 11.52 4.70
CA THR A 43 -7.03 10.29 4.26
C THR A 43 -7.90 10.58 3.02
N PRO A 44 -7.96 9.67 2.03
CA PRO A 44 -8.78 9.85 0.85
C PRO A 44 -10.27 9.85 1.20
N THR A 45 -11.07 10.44 0.34
CA THR A 45 -12.52 10.34 0.41
C THR A 45 -13.01 8.96 -0.07
N GLN A 46 -14.29 8.65 0.19
CA GLN A 46 -14.92 7.41 -0.29
C GLN A 46 -14.88 7.29 -1.83
N SER A 47 -15.04 8.38 -2.56
CA SER A 47 -14.98 8.39 -4.02
C SER A 47 -13.56 8.19 -4.57
N GLU A 48 -12.56 8.66 -3.85
CA GLU A 48 -11.16 8.48 -4.22
C GLU A 48 -10.70 7.04 -3.98
N ILE A 49 -11.03 6.46 -2.82
CA ILE A 49 -10.60 5.11 -2.45
C ILE A 49 -11.10 4.03 -3.44
N LYS A 50 -12.28 4.23 -4.03
CA LYS A 50 -12.87 3.34 -5.05
C LYS A 50 -12.12 3.33 -6.38
N LYS A 51 -11.20 4.24 -6.61
CA LYS A 51 -10.41 4.29 -7.86
C LYS A 51 -9.20 3.36 -7.83
N TYR A 52 -8.72 2.98 -6.64
CA TYR A 52 -7.47 2.24 -6.51
C TYR A 52 -7.66 0.74 -6.70
N ASP A 53 -6.79 0.15 -7.51
CA ASP A 53 -6.69 -1.29 -7.68
C ASP A 53 -5.87 -1.94 -6.57
N ILE A 54 -4.87 -1.21 -6.06
CA ILE A 54 -3.96 -1.68 -5.02
C ILE A 54 -3.82 -0.57 -3.98
N ILE A 55 -4.00 -0.93 -2.72
CA ILE A 55 -3.81 -0.04 -1.57
C ILE A 55 -2.73 -0.64 -0.69
N ILE A 56 -1.63 0.09 -0.49
CA ILE A 56 -0.47 -0.42 0.23
C ILE A 56 -0.30 0.34 1.54
N PHE A 57 -0.37 -0.37 2.67
CA PHE A 57 -0.03 0.18 3.97
C PHE A 57 1.45 -0.01 4.27
N ALA A 58 2.22 1.08 4.10
CA ALA A 58 3.67 1.17 4.31
C ALA A 58 4.00 2.11 5.49
N ILE A 59 3.34 1.92 6.61
CA ILE A 59 3.44 2.75 7.81
C ILE A 59 4.15 2.03 8.96
N LYS A 60 4.61 2.79 9.95
CA LYS A 60 5.23 2.22 11.17
C LYS A 60 4.20 1.44 11.99
N PRO A 61 4.58 0.31 12.63
CA PRO A 61 3.66 -0.50 13.44
C PRO A 61 2.96 0.27 14.57
N GLN A 62 3.64 1.26 15.14
CA GLN A 62 3.14 2.07 16.26
C GLN A 62 1.89 2.90 15.90
N VAL A 63 1.81 3.36 14.65
CA VAL A 63 0.67 4.18 14.18
C VAL A 63 -0.39 3.35 13.46
N ALA A 64 -0.15 2.06 13.25
CA ALA A 64 -1.01 1.19 12.45
C ALA A 64 -2.46 1.19 12.92
N ASN A 65 -2.71 1.06 14.23
CA ASN A 65 -4.07 1.06 14.78
C ASN A 65 -4.82 2.35 14.41
N LYS A 66 -4.20 3.51 14.66
CA LYS A 66 -4.80 4.82 14.39
C LYS A 66 -5.09 5.02 12.90
N VAL A 67 -4.16 4.66 12.05
CA VAL A 67 -4.32 4.84 10.59
C VAL A 67 -5.35 3.86 10.02
N ILE A 68 -5.28 2.58 10.36
CA ILE A 68 -6.18 1.57 9.81
C ILE A 68 -7.64 1.81 10.21
N GLN A 69 -7.90 2.36 11.40
CA GLN A 69 -9.26 2.73 11.83
C GLN A 69 -9.93 3.76 10.91
N GLN A 70 -9.16 4.63 10.26
CA GLN A 70 -9.70 5.60 9.30
C GLN A 70 -10.29 4.93 8.05
N TYR A 71 -9.88 3.70 7.76
CA TYR A 71 -10.34 2.91 6.61
C TYR A 71 -11.44 1.90 6.97
N LYS A 72 -11.89 1.87 8.23
CA LYS A 72 -12.80 0.84 8.78
C LYS A 72 -14.08 0.64 7.96
N ASN A 73 -14.70 1.73 7.51
CA ASN A 73 -16.01 1.71 6.86
C ASN A 73 -15.92 2.01 5.35
N PHE A 74 -14.73 2.17 4.78
CA PHE A 74 -14.61 2.42 3.36
C PHE A 74 -15.06 1.21 2.54
N GLU A 75 -15.73 1.52 1.44
CA GLU A 75 -16.02 0.56 0.38
C GLU A 75 -14.93 0.65 -0.68
N PHE A 76 -14.33 -0.46 -0.99
CA PHE A 76 -13.25 -0.56 -1.96
C PHE A 76 -13.75 -1.01 -3.32
N LYS A 77 -12.97 -0.78 -4.36
CA LYS A 77 -13.25 -1.34 -5.69
C LYS A 77 -13.32 -2.87 -5.61
N LYS A 78 -14.30 -3.49 -6.28
CA LYS A 78 -14.61 -4.94 -6.20
C LYS A 78 -13.40 -5.87 -6.25
N ASN A 79 -12.45 -5.58 -7.13
CA ASN A 79 -11.26 -6.43 -7.33
C ASN A 79 -9.97 -5.80 -6.78
N SER A 80 -10.08 -4.78 -5.91
CA SER A 80 -8.91 -4.18 -5.29
C SER A 80 -8.27 -5.13 -4.28
N VAL A 81 -6.98 -4.96 -4.07
CA VAL A 81 -6.22 -5.68 -3.05
C VAL A 81 -5.62 -4.71 -2.05
N ILE A 82 -5.72 -5.04 -0.79
CA ILE A 82 -5.04 -4.35 0.30
C ILE A 82 -3.78 -5.13 0.64
N ALA A 83 -2.64 -4.50 0.40
CA ALA A 83 -1.32 -5.02 0.73
C ALA A 83 -0.78 -4.34 1.99
N SER A 84 -0.06 -5.09 2.81
CA SER A 84 0.59 -4.52 3.99
C SER A 84 2.02 -4.99 4.11
N ILE A 85 2.94 -4.03 4.30
CA ILE A 85 4.34 -4.28 4.66
C ILE A 85 4.62 -3.96 6.13
N ILE A 86 3.57 -3.80 6.96
CA ILE A 86 3.72 -3.42 8.36
C ILE A 86 4.29 -4.60 9.17
N ALA A 87 5.43 -4.40 9.80
CA ALA A 87 6.03 -5.40 10.67
C ALA A 87 5.08 -5.78 11.82
N GLY A 88 5.03 -7.07 12.18
CA GLY A 88 4.25 -7.58 13.32
C GLY A 88 2.72 -7.58 13.13
N LYS A 89 2.16 -7.04 12.04
CA LYS A 89 0.71 -7.05 11.80
C LYS A 89 0.33 -8.21 10.86
N LYS A 90 -0.47 -9.15 11.36
CA LYS A 90 -1.00 -10.29 10.59
C LYS A 90 -2.20 -9.88 9.72
N ILE A 91 -2.55 -10.67 8.71
CA ILE A 91 -3.75 -10.46 7.85
C ILE A 91 -5.02 -10.32 8.70
N LEU A 92 -5.13 -11.09 9.78
CA LEU A 92 -6.28 -11.04 10.68
C LEU A 92 -6.49 -9.65 11.31
N PHE A 93 -5.42 -8.90 11.56
CA PHE A 93 -5.51 -7.52 12.03
C PHE A 93 -6.28 -6.64 11.02
N PHE A 94 -5.96 -6.72 9.74
CA PHE A 94 -6.64 -5.95 8.69
C PHE A 94 -8.09 -6.41 8.50
N LYS A 95 -8.32 -7.73 8.49
CA LYS A 95 -9.67 -8.30 8.37
C LYS A 95 -10.61 -7.82 9.48
N ARG A 96 -10.11 -7.67 10.72
CA ARG A 96 -10.91 -7.20 11.87
C ARG A 96 -11.18 -5.70 11.84
N ASN A 97 -10.28 -4.92 11.24
CA ASN A 97 -10.32 -3.45 11.32
C ASN A 97 -10.81 -2.77 10.03
N ILE A 98 -10.85 -3.47 8.90
CA ILE A 98 -11.35 -2.95 7.61
C ILE A 98 -12.48 -3.89 7.15
N LYS A 99 -13.73 -3.50 7.41
CA LYS A 99 -14.90 -4.39 7.24
C LYS A 99 -15.08 -4.91 5.81
N ASN A 100 -14.88 -4.04 4.82
CA ASN A 100 -15.16 -4.34 3.42
C ASN A 100 -13.92 -4.78 2.61
N ALA A 101 -12.79 -5.03 3.29
CA ALA A 101 -11.59 -5.55 2.64
C ALA A 101 -11.76 -7.04 2.32
N ILE A 102 -11.82 -7.38 1.04
CA ILE A 102 -12.00 -8.76 0.58
C ILE A 102 -10.64 -9.43 0.35
N GLN A 103 -9.80 -8.84 -0.50
CA GLN A 103 -8.50 -9.37 -0.85
C GLN A 103 -7.41 -8.71 -0.02
N LEU A 104 -6.76 -9.50 0.82
CA LEU A 104 -5.72 -9.06 1.74
C LEU A 104 -4.45 -9.84 1.47
N VAL A 105 -3.33 -9.14 1.37
CA VAL A 105 -2.00 -9.74 1.25
C VAL A 105 -1.01 -9.06 2.19
N ARG A 106 -0.24 -9.86 2.89
CA ARG A 106 0.93 -9.39 3.63
C ARG A 106 2.16 -9.62 2.79
N VAL A 107 2.96 -8.58 2.64
CA VAL A 107 4.23 -8.62 1.93
C VAL A 107 5.33 -8.28 2.92
N MET A 108 6.40 -9.06 2.93
CA MET A 108 7.57 -8.82 3.77
C MET A 108 8.79 -8.66 2.88
N PRO A 109 9.08 -7.44 2.42
CA PRO A 109 10.29 -7.15 1.68
C PRO A 109 11.50 -7.18 2.61
N ASN A 110 12.64 -7.62 2.10
CA ASN A 110 13.92 -7.54 2.81
C ASN A 110 14.66 -6.22 2.53
N MET A 111 15.73 -5.94 3.26
CA MET A 111 16.51 -4.69 3.12
C MET A 111 17.08 -4.45 1.71
N PRO A 112 17.58 -5.46 0.95
CA PRO A 112 18.05 -5.27 -0.42
C PRO A 112 16.99 -4.74 -1.39
N ALA A 113 15.70 -4.76 -1.04
CA ALA A 113 14.65 -4.11 -1.83
C ALA A 113 14.89 -2.59 -2.03
N LEU A 114 15.71 -1.96 -1.18
CA LEU A 114 16.10 -0.56 -1.31
C LEU A 114 16.97 -0.28 -2.54
N ILE A 115 17.65 -1.29 -3.05
CA ILE A 115 18.53 -1.23 -4.23
C ILE A 115 18.04 -2.14 -5.37
N ASN A 116 16.76 -2.47 -5.39
CA ASN A 116 16.12 -3.35 -6.39
C ASN A 116 16.71 -4.78 -6.47
N GLN A 117 17.33 -5.27 -5.40
CA GLN A 117 17.85 -6.64 -5.27
C GLN A 117 17.16 -7.39 -4.13
N GLY A 118 15.96 -6.98 -3.82
CA GLY A 118 15.16 -7.56 -2.75
C GLY A 118 14.44 -8.82 -3.15
N THR A 119 14.12 -9.61 -2.11
CA THR A 119 13.16 -10.71 -2.19
C THR A 119 12.01 -10.39 -1.24
N SER A 120 10.79 -10.70 -1.64
CA SER A 120 9.60 -10.48 -0.84
C SER A 120 8.85 -11.78 -0.60
N CYS A 121 8.50 -12.06 0.66
CA CYS A 121 7.56 -13.14 0.98
C CYS A 121 6.13 -12.60 0.93
N LEU A 122 5.22 -13.32 0.27
CA LEU A 122 3.82 -12.96 0.17
C LEU A 122 2.94 -14.02 0.82
N ILE A 123 2.01 -13.56 1.66
CA ILE A 123 0.95 -14.41 2.22
C ILE A 123 -0.37 -13.71 1.97
N GLY A 124 -1.23 -14.31 1.15
CA GLY A 124 -2.58 -13.83 0.88
C GLY A 124 -3.65 -14.52 1.74
N ASN A 125 -4.82 -13.89 1.89
CA ASN A 125 -5.98 -14.57 2.42
C ASN A 125 -6.62 -15.48 1.33
N LYS A 126 -7.61 -16.29 1.71
CA LYS A 126 -8.28 -17.23 0.77
C LYS A 126 -8.94 -16.57 -0.44
N TYR A 127 -9.20 -15.28 -0.40
CA TYR A 127 -9.81 -14.51 -1.49
C TYR A 127 -8.80 -13.82 -2.39
N PHE A 128 -7.51 -13.88 -2.05
CA PHE A 128 -6.44 -13.27 -2.84
C PHE A 128 -6.25 -14.03 -4.15
N THR A 129 -6.63 -13.41 -5.25
CA THR A 129 -6.68 -14.05 -6.56
C THR A 129 -5.31 -14.17 -7.23
N LYS A 130 -5.13 -15.17 -8.09
CA LYS A 130 -3.91 -15.32 -8.92
C LYS A 130 -3.63 -14.07 -9.78
N SER A 131 -4.68 -13.40 -10.28
CA SER A 131 -4.52 -12.16 -11.05
C SER A 131 -3.90 -11.05 -10.22
N ASN A 132 -4.39 -10.84 -8.99
CA ASN A 132 -3.80 -9.84 -8.09
C ASN A 132 -2.44 -10.27 -7.54
N GLN A 133 -2.18 -11.56 -7.39
CA GLN A 133 -0.85 -12.06 -7.06
C GLN A 133 0.18 -11.67 -8.12
N LYS A 134 -0.15 -11.82 -9.42
CA LYS A 134 0.73 -11.37 -10.51
C LYS A 134 1.04 -9.87 -10.41
N LYS A 135 0.02 -9.03 -10.15
CA LYS A 135 0.23 -7.57 -9.98
C LYS A 135 1.14 -7.26 -8.79
N ILE A 136 0.92 -7.93 -7.66
CA ILE A 136 1.74 -7.73 -6.45
C ILE A 136 3.17 -8.21 -6.68
N ASN A 137 3.38 -9.33 -7.36
CA ASN A 137 4.73 -9.83 -7.71
C ASN A 137 5.51 -8.88 -8.63
N ILE A 138 4.84 -8.09 -9.46
CA ILE A 138 5.49 -7.07 -10.29
C ILE A 138 5.95 -5.88 -9.45
N ILE A 139 5.22 -5.56 -8.39
CA ILE A 139 5.49 -4.40 -7.53
C ILE A 139 6.56 -4.74 -6.47
N PHE A 140 6.64 -5.98 -6.01
CA PHE A 140 7.51 -6.45 -4.94
C PHE A 140 8.45 -7.57 -5.36
#